data_fba099bf685bb2c820dba44d9bf74c47
#
_entry.id   fba099bf685bb2c820dba44d9bf74c47
#
_cell.length_a   1.000
_cell.length_b   1.000
_cell.length_c   1.000
_cell.angle_alpha   90.00
_cell.angle_beta   90.00
_cell.angle_gamma   90.00
#
_symmetry.space_group_name_H-M   'P 1'
#
loop_
_entity.id
_entity.type
_entity.pdbx_description
1 polymer ?
#
loop_
_entity_poly.entity_id
_entity_poly.type
_entity_poly.pdbx_seq_one_letter_code
_entity_poly.pdbx_strand_id
1 'polypeptide(L)'
;MTIETEAADDEPKKIEINNILVPIDGSEYSLKAAQYATRVARNEKAQLFCIHIVTPRMPYGYATPAASFTESRYYEDIKHKVELWFDNVRNMAKDEGIPDIKTEIFIDVKSVIESILDYASHKNIDLIVIGTRGRTGLKRFFMGSVANGVLQHAHCPVLVVR
;
A
#
# COMPACT_ATOMS: atom_id res chain seq x y z
N MET A 1 48.02 9.66 33.33
CA MET A 1 47.28 10.15 32.16
C MET A 1 46.09 9.25 31.97
N THR A 2 44.95 9.60 32.60
CA THR A 2 43.73 8.81 32.67
C THR A 2 42.90 9.16 31.45
N ILE A 3 42.65 8.18 30.57
CA ILE A 3 41.77 8.35 29.42
C ILE A 3 40.36 8.08 29.96
N GLU A 4 39.61 9.14 30.22
CA GLU A 4 38.18 9.06 30.45
C GLU A 4 37.52 8.76 29.11
N THR A 5 37.05 7.50 28.96
CA THR A 5 36.19 7.09 27.85
C THR A 5 34.79 7.59 28.20
N GLU A 6 34.37 8.71 27.65
CA GLU A 6 32.97 9.08 27.58
C GLU A 6 32.23 8.03 26.74
N ALA A 7 31.63 7.07 27.43
CA ALA A 7 30.59 6.24 26.82
C ALA A 7 29.36 7.15 26.63
N ALA A 8 29.21 7.68 25.44
CA ALA A 8 27.94 8.28 25.02
C ALA A 8 26.86 7.19 25.15
N ASP A 9 25.90 7.39 26.06
CA ASP A 9 24.65 6.64 26.15
C ASP A 9 23.85 6.91 24.87
N ASP A 10 24.21 6.23 23.79
CA ASP A 10 23.43 6.19 22.55
C ASP A 10 22.39 5.06 22.69
N GLU A 11 21.37 5.31 23.55
CA GLU A 11 20.20 4.45 23.55
C GLU A 11 19.61 4.46 22.15
N PRO A 12 19.37 3.27 21.52
CA PRO A 12 18.82 3.21 20.19
C PRO A 12 17.47 3.94 20.18
N LYS A 13 17.40 5.00 19.37
CA LYS A 13 16.21 5.82 19.21
C LYS A 13 15.03 4.91 18.88
N LYS A 14 14.00 4.90 19.73
CA LYS A 14 12.81 4.07 19.54
C LYS A 14 12.21 4.36 18.17
N ILE A 15 12.10 3.33 17.35
CA ILE A 15 11.43 3.43 16.05
C ILE A 15 9.93 3.55 16.33
N GLU A 16 9.34 4.66 15.92
CA GLU A 16 7.91 4.90 16.02
C GLU A 16 7.26 4.67 14.65
N ILE A 17 6.16 3.90 14.64
CA ILE A 17 5.35 3.66 13.46
C ILE A 17 4.01 4.38 13.65
N ASN A 18 3.86 5.54 13.03
CA ASN A 18 2.65 6.36 13.13
C ASN A 18 1.74 6.21 11.90
N ASN A 19 2.31 5.94 10.73
CA ASN A 19 1.60 5.84 9.47
C ASN A 19 1.97 4.56 8.72
N ILE A 20 1.00 3.72 8.44
CA ILE A 20 1.17 2.43 7.74
C ILE A 20 0.43 2.49 6.41
N LEU A 21 1.09 2.12 5.32
CA LEU A 21 0.52 2.05 3.98
C LEU A 21 0.32 0.60 3.54
N VAL A 22 -0.87 0.30 3.00
CA VAL A 22 -1.18 -0.98 2.38
C VAL A 22 -1.76 -0.77 0.97
N PRO A 23 -1.01 -1.08 -0.08
CA PRO A 23 -1.54 -1.14 -1.43
C PRO A 23 -2.46 -2.35 -1.59
N ILE A 24 -3.69 -2.13 -2.06
CA ILE A 24 -4.73 -3.16 -2.26
C ILE A 24 -5.01 -3.34 -3.74
N ASP A 25 -4.93 -4.58 -4.23
CA ASP A 25 -5.28 -4.93 -5.61
C ASP A 25 -6.40 -6.00 -5.70
N GLY A 26 -6.97 -6.38 -4.54
CA GLY A 26 -8.00 -7.39 -4.41
C GLY A 26 -7.51 -8.83 -4.51
N SER A 27 -6.20 -9.05 -4.58
CA SER A 27 -5.62 -10.39 -4.46
C SER A 27 -5.70 -10.91 -3.03
N GLU A 28 -5.67 -12.22 -2.85
CA GLU A 28 -5.59 -12.86 -1.53
C GLU A 28 -4.38 -12.33 -0.72
N TYR A 29 -3.26 -12.10 -1.41
CA TYR A 29 -2.04 -11.59 -0.77
C TYR A 29 -2.16 -10.15 -0.30
N SER A 30 -2.84 -9.27 -1.05
CA SER A 30 -3.08 -7.90 -0.61
C SER A 30 -4.05 -7.83 0.56
N LEU A 31 -5.06 -8.70 0.60
CA LEU A 31 -5.99 -8.79 1.74
C LEU A 31 -5.31 -9.38 2.99
N LYS A 32 -4.42 -10.37 2.83
CA LYS A 32 -3.56 -10.85 3.93
C LYS A 32 -2.64 -9.75 4.43
N ALA A 33 -2.04 -8.96 3.53
CA ALA A 33 -1.21 -7.82 3.91
C ALA A 33 -2.02 -6.81 4.74
N ALA A 34 -3.26 -6.51 4.34
CA ALA A 34 -4.16 -5.66 5.10
C ALA A 34 -4.45 -6.22 6.51
N GLN A 35 -4.66 -7.53 6.63
CA GLN A 35 -4.88 -8.17 7.93
C GLN A 35 -3.66 -8.05 8.85
N TYR A 36 -2.44 -8.18 8.32
CA TYR A 36 -1.22 -7.94 9.10
C TYR A 36 -1.08 -6.47 9.49
N ALA A 37 -1.33 -5.58 8.55
CA ALA A 37 -1.24 -4.14 8.78
C ALA A 37 -2.22 -3.64 9.85
N THR A 38 -3.45 -4.15 9.88
CA THR A 38 -4.42 -3.80 10.94
C THR A 38 -3.93 -4.21 12.32
N ARG A 39 -3.30 -5.38 12.46
CA ARG A 39 -2.71 -5.80 13.74
C ARG A 39 -1.54 -4.92 14.17
N VAL A 40 -0.66 -4.57 13.23
CA VAL A 40 0.45 -3.65 13.52
C VAL A 40 -0.10 -2.28 13.89
N ALA A 41 -1.04 -1.74 13.11
CA ALA A 41 -1.66 -0.44 13.36
C ALA A 41 -2.33 -0.37 14.74
N ARG A 42 -3.01 -1.45 15.18
CA ARG A 42 -3.58 -1.53 16.52
C ARG A 42 -2.50 -1.46 17.61
N ASN A 43 -1.44 -2.24 17.46
CA ASN A 43 -0.38 -2.35 18.48
C ASN A 43 0.42 -1.05 18.60
N GLU A 44 0.72 -0.41 17.49
CA GLU A 44 1.48 0.85 17.42
C GLU A 44 0.59 2.09 17.57
N LYS A 45 -0.75 1.94 17.56
CA LYS A 45 -1.74 3.04 17.50
C LYS A 45 -1.54 3.91 16.25
N ALA A 46 -1.12 3.30 15.16
CA ALA A 46 -0.79 3.95 13.91
C ALA A 46 -2.03 4.19 13.03
N GLN A 47 -2.00 5.25 12.23
CA GLN A 47 -2.98 5.49 11.17
C GLN A 47 -2.75 4.52 10.02
N LEU A 48 -3.81 3.86 9.56
CA LEU A 48 -3.75 2.96 8.43
C LEU A 48 -4.25 3.64 7.15
N PHE A 49 -3.45 3.56 6.10
CA PHE A 49 -3.74 4.05 4.75
C PHE A 49 -3.85 2.86 3.80
N CYS A 50 -4.97 2.75 3.10
CA CYS A 50 -5.20 1.73 2.07
C CYS A 50 -5.39 2.42 0.72
N ILE A 51 -4.57 2.08 -0.26
CA ILE A 51 -4.64 2.69 -1.59
C ILE A 51 -4.84 1.66 -2.68
N HIS A 52 -5.52 2.06 -3.75
CA HIS A 52 -5.55 1.33 -5.00
C HIS A 52 -5.16 2.25 -6.15
N ILE A 53 -4.24 1.79 -7.00
CA ILE A 53 -3.79 2.52 -8.17
C ILE A 53 -4.41 1.91 -9.42
N VAL A 54 -5.14 2.72 -10.16
CA VAL A 54 -5.70 2.38 -11.47
C VAL A 54 -4.78 2.96 -12.54
N THR A 55 -4.14 2.09 -13.31
CA THR A 55 -3.38 2.53 -14.48
C THR A 55 -4.35 2.71 -15.65
N PRO A 56 -4.44 3.91 -16.24
CA PRO A 56 -5.30 4.15 -17.38
C PRO A 56 -4.93 3.23 -18.55
N ARG A 57 -5.91 2.57 -19.13
CA ARG A 57 -5.74 1.92 -20.41
C ARG A 57 -5.92 3.00 -21.48
N MET A 58 -4.81 3.54 -21.99
CA MET A 58 -4.86 4.43 -23.13
C MET A 58 -5.29 3.60 -24.36
N PRO A 59 -6.48 3.82 -24.92
CA PRO A 59 -6.80 3.22 -26.21
C PRO A 59 -5.86 3.85 -27.26
N TYR A 60 -5.04 3.02 -27.88
CA TYR A 60 -4.32 3.42 -29.08
C TYR A 60 -5.37 3.69 -30.17
N GLY A 61 -5.70 4.96 -30.42
CA GLY A 61 -6.64 5.36 -31.46
C GLY A 61 -7.61 6.45 -31.01
N TYR A 62 -8.00 7.28 -31.94
CA TYR A 62 -8.80 8.49 -31.83
C TYR A 62 -9.91 8.43 -30.76
N ALA A 63 -9.94 9.46 -29.88
CA ALA A 63 -11.00 9.68 -28.92
C ALA A 63 -12.34 9.90 -29.66
N THR A 64 -13.15 8.85 -29.73
CA THR A 64 -14.54 8.97 -30.21
C THR A 64 -15.47 9.21 -29.00
N PRO A 65 -16.62 9.87 -29.17
CA PRO A 65 -17.60 10.04 -28.09
C PRO A 65 -18.04 8.68 -27.47
N ALA A 66 -18.07 7.61 -28.26
CA ALA A 66 -18.35 6.26 -27.79
C ALA A 66 -17.23 5.72 -26.90
N ALA A 67 -15.95 6.04 -27.17
CA ALA A 67 -14.83 5.65 -26.34
C ALA A 67 -14.86 6.29 -24.96
N SER A 68 -15.26 7.58 -24.86
CA SER A 68 -15.38 8.29 -23.59
C SER A 68 -16.48 7.70 -22.69
N PHE A 69 -17.60 7.25 -23.26
CA PHE A 69 -18.68 6.60 -22.52
C PHE A 69 -18.25 5.22 -21.97
N THR A 70 -17.52 4.44 -22.76
CA THR A 70 -17.00 3.14 -22.37
C THR A 70 -15.92 3.28 -21.29
N GLU A 71 -15.09 4.31 -21.39
CA GLU A 71 -14.06 4.63 -20.43
C GLU A 71 -14.65 5.06 -19.08
N SER A 72 -15.64 5.95 -19.08
CA SER A 72 -16.33 6.37 -17.86
C SER A 72 -16.96 5.19 -17.12
N ARG A 73 -17.65 4.30 -17.85
CA ARG A 73 -18.26 3.09 -17.26
C ARG A 73 -17.21 2.11 -16.73
N TYR A 74 -16.10 1.97 -17.40
CA TYR A 74 -14.98 1.14 -16.94
C TYR A 74 -14.41 1.64 -15.61
N TYR A 75 -14.22 2.95 -15.43
CA TYR A 75 -13.75 3.51 -14.16
C TYR A 75 -14.79 3.38 -13.04
N GLU A 76 -16.06 3.55 -13.31
CA GLU A 76 -17.12 3.33 -12.33
C GLU A 76 -17.15 1.87 -11.85
N ASP A 77 -17.03 0.90 -12.77
CA ASP A 77 -17.00 -0.52 -12.43
C ASP A 77 -15.77 -0.86 -11.56
N ILE A 78 -14.60 -0.29 -11.88
CA ILE A 78 -13.39 -0.46 -11.07
C ILE A 78 -13.60 0.14 -9.67
N LYS A 79 -14.08 1.37 -9.60
CA LYS A 79 -14.32 2.08 -8.34
C LYS A 79 -15.23 1.27 -7.43
N HIS A 80 -16.37 0.79 -7.95
CA HIS A 80 -17.29 -0.05 -7.19
C HIS A 80 -16.59 -1.33 -6.66
N LYS A 81 -15.79 -1.97 -7.48
CA LYS A 81 -15.05 -3.17 -7.10
C LYS A 81 -14.00 -2.91 -6.03
N VAL A 82 -13.28 -1.80 -6.14
CA VAL A 82 -12.25 -1.38 -5.17
C VAL A 82 -12.89 -1.02 -3.83
N GLU A 83 -14.04 -0.35 -3.84
CA GLU A 83 -14.78 -0.05 -2.60
C GLU A 83 -15.15 -1.31 -1.83
N LEU A 84 -15.53 -2.40 -2.51
CA LEU A 84 -15.78 -3.68 -1.85
C LEU A 84 -14.51 -4.24 -1.17
N TRP A 85 -13.34 -4.04 -1.75
CA TRP A 85 -12.08 -4.45 -1.11
C TRP A 85 -11.77 -3.57 0.11
N PHE A 86 -11.98 -2.26 -0.01
CA PHE A 86 -11.80 -1.34 1.11
C PHE A 86 -12.78 -1.62 2.24
N ASP A 87 -14.04 -1.99 1.94
CA ASP A 87 -15.00 -2.40 2.96
C ASP A 87 -14.54 -3.64 3.73
N ASN A 88 -13.94 -4.62 3.05
CA ASN A 88 -13.32 -5.75 3.73
C ASN A 88 -12.22 -5.30 4.70
N VAL A 89 -11.37 -4.37 4.29
CA VAL A 89 -10.30 -3.86 5.15
C VAL A 89 -10.87 -3.02 6.31
N ARG A 90 -11.91 -2.21 6.07
CA ARG A 90 -12.61 -1.45 7.13
C ARG A 90 -13.20 -2.40 8.18
N ASN A 91 -13.79 -3.52 7.76
CA ASN A 91 -14.31 -4.54 8.67
C ASN A 91 -13.19 -5.18 9.49
N MET A 92 -12.08 -5.58 8.86
CA MET A 92 -10.89 -6.09 9.57
C MET A 92 -10.36 -5.09 10.59
N ALA A 93 -10.28 -3.81 10.23
CA ALA A 93 -9.82 -2.74 11.11
C ALA A 93 -10.76 -2.55 12.30
N LYS A 94 -12.07 -2.58 12.05
CA LYS A 94 -13.10 -2.48 13.10
C LYS A 94 -13.03 -3.65 14.08
N ASP A 95 -12.82 -4.88 13.59
CA ASP A 95 -12.68 -6.08 14.42
C ASP A 95 -11.43 -6.00 15.32
N GLU A 96 -10.39 -5.32 14.86
CA GLU A 96 -9.17 -5.04 15.62
C GLU A 96 -9.27 -3.77 16.49
N GLY A 97 -10.43 -3.11 16.52
CA GLY A 97 -10.67 -1.91 17.35
C GLY A 97 -10.10 -0.61 16.77
N ILE A 98 -9.79 -0.58 15.48
CA ILE A 98 -9.35 0.63 14.77
C ILE A 98 -10.61 1.34 14.23
N PRO A 99 -10.94 2.54 14.70
CA PRO A 99 -12.21 3.20 14.37
C PRO A 99 -12.25 3.76 12.94
N ASP A 100 -11.12 4.14 12.40
CA ASP A 100 -11.02 4.80 11.10
C ASP A 100 -9.74 4.42 10.35
N ILE A 101 -9.88 4.20 9.05
CA ILE A 101 -8.78 4.01 8.10
C ILE A 101 -8.93 4.98 6.93
N LYS A 102 -7.83 5.40 6.34
CA LYS A 102 -7.85 6.25 5.15
C LYS A 102 -7.82 5.37 3.91
N THR A 103 -8.79 5.55 3.01
CA THR A 103 -8.87 4.81 1.74
C THR A 103 -8.84 5.77 0.57
N GLU A 104 -8.04 5.46 -0.44
CA GLU A 104 -7.88 6.33 -1.61
C GLU A 104 -7.70 5.52 -2.90
N ILE A 105 -8.38 5.95 -3.96
CA ILE A 105 -8.23 5.39 -5.32
C ILE A 105 -7.55 6.44 -6.19
N PHE A 106 -6.42 6.06 -6.78
CA PHE A 106 -5.68 6.93 -7.71
C PHE A 106 -5.79 6.43 -9.13
N ILE A 107 -6.00 7.37 -10.04
CA ILE A 107 -5.79 7.13 -11.46
C ILE A 107 -4.47 7.80 -11.81
N ASP A 108 -3.44 7.02 -12.09
CA ASP A 108 -2.10 7.54 -12.38
C ASP A 108 -1.53 6.93 -13.65
N VAL A 109 -0.92 7.78 -14.46
CA VAL A 109 -0.21 7.37 -15.70
C VAL A 109 1.19 6.83 -15.41
N LYS A 110 1.70 7.06 -14.20
CA LYS A 110 2.96 6.51 -13.71
C LYS A 110 2.85 5.00 -13.50
N SER A 111 3.98 4.36 -13.25
CA SER A 111 3.97 2.98 -12.80
C SER A 111 3.35 2.85 -11.41
N VAL A 112 2.70 1.71 -11.15
CA VAL A 112 2.12 1.41 -9.81
C VAL A 112 3.18 1.52 -8.71
N ILE A 113 4.43 1.15 -9.00
CA ILE A 113 5.55 1.25 -8.05
C ILE A 113 5.81 2.71 -7.69
N GLU A 114 5.99 3.57 -8.69
CA GLU A 114 6.23 5.01 -8.48
C GLU A 114 5.08 5.67 -7.72
N SER A 115 3.84 5.37 -8.07
CA SER A 115 2.67 5.91 -7.37
C SER A 115 2.63 5.50 -5.90
N ILE A 116 2.99 4.25 -5.56
CA ILE A 116 3.10 3.79 -4.17
C ILE A 116 4.20 4.55 -3.42
N LEU A 117 5.37 4.68 -4.01
CA LEU A 117 6.52 5.35 -3.39
C LEU A 117 6.29 6.86 -3.21
N ASP A 118 5.73 7.52 -4.20
CA ASP A 118 5.33 8.93 -4.13
C ASP A 118 4.30 9.16 -3.01
N TYR A 119 3.28 8.31 -2.93
CA TYR A 119 2.28 8.39 -1.86
C TYR A 119 2.93 8.20 -0.49
N ALA A 120 3.77 7.19 -0.35
CA ALA A 120 4.47 6.90 0.90
C ALA A 120 5.31 8.09 1.36
N SER A 121 6.01 8.76 0.44
CA SER A 121 6.79 9.96 0.73
C SER A 121 5.91 11.14 1.15
N HIS A 122 4.85 11.43 0.41
CA HIS A 122 3.96 12.57 0.69
C HIS A 122 3.17 12.44 1.99
N LYS A 123 2.85 11.21 2.41
CA LYS A 123 2.09 10.93 3.64
C LYS A 123 2.99 10.60 4.83
N ASN A 124 4.31 10.72 4.70
CA ASN A 124 5.27 10.36 5.74
C ASN A 124 4.98 8.96 6.29
N ILE A 125 4.91 7.98 5.40
CA ILE A 125 4.67 6.58 5.77
C ILE A 125 5.91 6.00 6.44
N ASP A 126 5.71 5.38 7.59
CA ASP A 126 6.76 4.76 8.39
C ASP A 126 6.92 3.27 8.11
N LEU A 127 5.88 2.61 7.57
CA LEU A 127 5.87 1.20 7.20
C LEU A 127 4.96 0.96 6.00
N ILE A 128 5.48 0.28 4.98
CA ILE A 128 4.66 -0.27 3.90
C ILE A 128 4.44 -1.76 4.16
N VAL A 129 3.18 -2.22 4.10
CA VAL A 129 2.82 -3.63 4.19
C VAL A 129 2.24 -4.06 2.85
N ILE A 130 2.89 -4.99 2.16
CA ILE A 130 2.53 -5.36 0.78
C ILE A 130 2.46 -6.88 0.61
N GLY A 131 1.50 -7.35 -0.18
CA GLY A 131 1.43 -8.76 -0.56
C GLY A 131 2.57 -9.17 -1.50
N THR A 132 3.12 -10.38 -1.34
CA THR A 132 4.20 -10.88 -2.20
C THR A 132 3.83 -10.95 -3.66
N ARG A 133 2.53 -11.04 -3.99
CA ARG A 133 1.99 -11.21 -5.34
C ARG A 133 0.74 -10.37 -5.52
N GLY A 134 0.51 -9.98 -6.76
CA GLY A 134 -0.74 -9.36 -7.17
C GLY A 134 -1.65 -10.35 -7.93
N ARG A 135 -2.61 -9.79 -8.64
CA ARG A 135 -3.67 -10.49 -9.40
C ARG A 135 -3.17 -11.45 -10.49
N THR A 136 -1.95 -11.28 -11.00
CA THR A 136 -1.40 -12.09 -12.09
C THR A 136 -0.86 -13.45 -11.65
N GLY A 137 -0.64 -13.68 -10.36
CA GLY A 137 -0.37 -14.98 -9.73
C GLY A 137 0.75 -15.86 -10.32
N LEU A 138 1.59 -15.31 -11.20
CA LEU A 138 2.58 -16.07 -11.95
C LEU A 138 3.71 -16.61 -11.06
N LYS A 139 3.85 -17.95 -11.12
CA LYS A 139 4.91 -18.79 -10.55
C LYS A 139 5.13 -18.72 -9.03
N ARG A 140 4.94 -19.85 -8.39
CA ARG A 140 4.93 -20.11 -6.94
C ARG A 140 6.17 -19.67 -6.16
N PHE A 141 7.30 -19.39 -6.84
CA PHE A 141 8.61 -19.15 -6.23
C PHE A 141 9.11 -17.70 -6.34
N PHE A 142 8.39 -16.81 -7.04
CA PHE A 142 8.87 -15.44 -7.29
C PHE A 142 8.00 -14.39 -6.61
N MET A 143 8.65 -13.35 -6.09
CA MET A 143 8.02 -12.13 -5.66
C MET A 143 7.45 -11.38 -6.88
N GLY A 144 6.26 -10.80 -6.74
CA GLY A 144 5.66 -9.98 -7.80
C GLY A 144 6.49 -8.71 -8.08
N SER A 145 6.39 -8.21 -9.31
CA SER A 145 7.17 -7.04 -9.74
C SER A 145 6.93 -5.80 -8.88
N VAL A 146 5.67 -5.56 -8.47
CA VAL A 146 5.32 -4.41 -7.63
C VAL A 146 5.94 -4.55 -6.24
N ALA A 147 5.76 -5.70 -5.58
CA ALA A 147 6.36 -5.95 -4.26
C ALA A 147 7.88 -5.84 -4.28
N ASN A 148 8.52 -6.40 -5.31
CA ASN A 148 9.97 -6.32 -5.48
C ASN A 148 10.44 -4.87 -5.73
N GLY A 149 9.76 -4.13 -6.59
CA GLY A 149 10.11 -2.73 -6.88
C GLY A 149 9.93 -1.83 -5.66
N VAL A 150 8.84 -1.99 -4.92
CA VAL A 150 8.62 -1.23 -3.67
C VAL A 150 9.69 -1.57 -2.65
N LEU A 151 10.02 -2.86 -2.44
CA LEU A 151 11.06 -3.30 -1.50
C LEU A 151 12.43 -2.68 -1.82
N GLN A 152 12.77 -2.56 -3.10
CA GLN A 152 14.07 -2.02 -3.53
C GLN A 152 14.19 -0.50 -3.42
N HIS A 153 13.08 0.24 -3.51
CA HIS A 153 13.11 1.70 -3.65
C HIS A 153 12.39 2.45 -2.53
N ALA A 154 11.74 1.76 -1.59
CA ALA A 154 11.09 2.42 -0.47
C ALA A 154 12.10 3.12 0.44
N HIS A 155 11.72 4.33 0.92
CA HIS A 155 12.48 5.10 1.90
C HIS A 155 12.22 4.67 3.35
N CYS A 156 11.24 3.79 3.57
CA CYS A 156 10.85 3.26 4.87
C CYS A 156 10.86 1.72 4.85
N PRO A 157 10.80 1.06 6.01
CA PRO A 157 10.64 -0.39 6.12
C PRO A 157 9.48 -0.94 5.31
N VAL A 158 9.67 -2.15 4.75
CA VAL A 158 8.65 -2.84 3.95
C VAL A 158 8.43 -4.24 4.52
N LEU A 159 7.21 -4.53 4.94
CA LEU A 159 6.77 -5.86 5.35
C LEU A 159 6.10 -6.57 4.17
N VAL A 160 6.71 -7.64 3.70
CA VAL A 160 6.19 -8.43 2.58
C VAL A 160 5.45 -9.66 3.09
N VAL A 161 4.15 -9.78 2.76
CA VAL A 161 3.24 -10.81 3.28
C VAL A 161 2.93 -11.86 2.21
N ARG A 162 2.96 -13.13 2.61
CA ARG A 162 2.61 -14.31 1.79
C ARG A 162 1.22 -14.83 2.08
#